data_b3dbb322b4b0361ac184fc7bf2ad14d3
#
_entry.id   b3dbb322b4b0361ac184fc7bf2ad14d3
#
_cell.length_a   1.000
_cell.length_b   1.000
_cell.length_c   1.000
_cell.angle_alpha   90.00
_cell.angle_beta   90.00
_cell.angle_gamma   90.00
#
_symmetry.space_group_name_H-M   'P 1'
#
loop_
_entity.id
_entity.type
_entity.pdbx_description
1 polymer ?
#
loop_
_entity_poly.entity_id
_entity_poly.type
_entity_poly.pdbx_seq_one_letter_code
_entity_poly.pdbx_strand_id
1 'polypeptide(L)'
;CEHCRAERLVAFSCKKRGFCPSCGARRMAESARHLVDEVFGPRPVRQWVLSFPYPLRFLFASKPEAIGPVLGIVHRVIAGWLADQAGVPRDTAQCGVVTLIQRFGSALNLNIHFHMLWLDGVYEDTTERPQRKPRLHHTRAPTSAQLTELANTIAHHVCRHLSRRGWLEGEDESVFLSDSAGSDDGMDGLRMSS
;
A
#
# COMPACT_ATOMS: atom_id res chain seq x y z
N CYS A 1 -0.44 25.35 -36.88
CA CYS A 1 0.57 26.35 -37.21
C CYS A 1 -0.08 27.73 -37.20
N GLU A 2 0.40 28.66 -36.37
CA GLU A 2 -0.18 30.01 -36.24
C GLU A 2 -0.01 30.81 -37.51
N HIS A 3 1.04 30.57 -38.29
CA HIS A 3 1.36 31.31 -39.49
C HIS A 3 0.54 30.89 -40.74
N CYS A 4 0.37 29.61 -40.94
CA CYS A 4 -0.36 29.10 -42.13
C CYS A 4 -1.74 28.48 -41.77
N ARG A 5 -2.14 28.46 -40.48
CA ARG A 5 -3.38 27.87 -39.97
C ARG A 5 -3.59 26.39 -40.36
N ALA A 6 -2.53 25.74 -40.85
CA ALA A 6 -2.62 24.32 -41.15
C ALA A 6 -2.69 23.47 -39.89
N GLU A 7 -3.67 22.62 -39.80
CA GLU A 7 -3.83 21.62 -38.75
C GLU A 7 -3.42 20.25 -39.29
N ARG A 8 -2.64 19.54 -38.56
CA ARG A 8 -2.24 18.17 -38.87
C ARG A 8 -2.58 17.26 -37.70
N LEU A 9 -3.45 16.31 -37.95
CA LEU A 9 -3.71 15.22 -37.01
C LEU A 9 -2.50 14.27 -36.99
N VAL A 10 -1.85 14.20 -35.86
CA VAL A 10 -0.77 13.23 -35.62
C VAL A 10 -1.31 12.14 -34.73
N ALA A 11 -1.31 10.91 -35.21
CA ALA A 11 -1.69 9.78 -34.41
C ALA A 11 -0.75 9.64 -33.20
N PHE A 12 -1.32 9.69 -32.00
CA PHE A 12 -0.54 9.54 -30.77
C PHE A 12 -0.16 8.09 -30.58
N SER A 13 1.14 7.79 -30.75
CA SER A 13 1.71 6.50 -30.38
C SER A 13 2.38 6.62 -29.02
N CYS A 14 1.81 6.02 -28.00
CA CYS A 14 2.34 6.11 -26.63
C CYS A 14 3.61 5.28 -26.42
N LYS A 15 4.01 4.43 -27.38
CA LYS A 15 5.14 3.49 -27.28
C LYS A 15 5.24 2.78 -25.91
N LYS A 16 4.09 2.50 -25.30
CA LYS A 16 3.95 1.87 -23.96
C LYS A 16 4.55 2.68 -22.79
N ARG A 17 4.67 4.00 -22.94
CA ARG A 17 5.22 4.89 -21.89
C ARG A 17 4.29 5.15 -20.70
N GLY A 18 3.08 4.60 -20.69
CA GLY A 18 2.15 4.68 -19.55
C GLY A 18 1.22 5.91 -19.51
N PHE A 19 1.43 6.91 -20.37
CA PHE A 19 0.63 8.15 -20.38
C PHE A 19 -0.63 8.07 -21.26
N CYS A 20 -0.74 7.04 -22.07
CA CYS A 20 -1.88 6.89 -22.97
C CYS A 20 -3.08 6.34 -22.21
N PRO A 21 -4.22 7.04 -22.16
CA PRO A 21 -5.43 6.55 -21.47
C PRO A 21 -5.87 5.17 -21.98
N SER A 22 -5.81 4.94 -23.30
CA SER A 22 -6.21 3.65 -23.90
C SER A 22 -5.29 2.50 -23.49
N CYS A 23 -3.97 2.71 -23.48
CA CYS A 23 -3.02 1.69 -23.03
C CYS A 23 -3.11 1.48 -21.52
N GLY A 24 -3.33 2.56 -20.75
CA GLY A 24 -3.58 2.51 -19.31
C GLY A 24 -4.83 1.71 -18.98
N ALA A 25 -5.96 2.03 -19.60
CA ALA A 25 -7.23 1.33 -19.40
C ALA A 25 -7.13 -0.16 -19.73
N ARG A 26 -6.47 -0.52 -20.86
CA ARG A 26 -6.25 -1.92 -21.22
C ARG A 26 -5.45 -2.66 -20.15
N ARG A 27 -4.33 -2.11 -19.69
CA ARG A 27 -3.50 -2.71 -18.62
C ARG A 27 -4.26 -2.86 -17.32
N MET A 28 -5.06 -1.85 -16.96
CA MET A 28 -5.91 -1.92 -15.77
C MET A 28 -6.94 -3.03 -15.88
N ALA A 29 -7.60 -3.17 -17.04
CA ALA A 29 -8.57 -4.22 -17.27
C ALA A 29 -7.93 -5.62 -17.28
N GLU A 30 -6.76 -5.77 -17.91
CA GLU A 30 -5.99 -7.02 -17.90
C GLU A 30 -5.53 -7.40 -16.49
N SER A 31 -5.01 -6.44 -15.72
CA SER A 31 -4.61 -6.65 -14.33
C SER A 31 -5.80 -6.99 -13.43
N ALA A 32 -6.92 -6.29 -13.59
CA ALA A 32 -8.14 -6.57 -12.83
C ALA A 32 -8.67 -7.98 -13.12
N ARG A 33 -8.71 -8.37 -14.40
CA ARG A 33 -9.11 -9.72 -14.79
C ARG A 33 -8.18 -10.78 -14.19
N HIS A 34 -6.86 -10.59 -14.31
CA HIS A 34 -5.87 -11.50 -13.71
C HIS A 34 -6.08 -11.65 -12.19
N LEU A 35 -6.29 -10.55 -11.47
CA LEU A 35 -6.56 -10.59 -10.03
C LEU A 35 -7.84 -11.38 -9.71
N VAL A 36 -8.91 -11.16 -10.48
CA VAL A 36 -10.20 -11.81 -10.27
C VAL A 36 -10.17 -13.28 -10.66
N ASP A 37 -9.64 -13.60 -11.83
CA ASP A 37 -9.76 -14.95 -12.41
C ASP A 37 -8.68 -15.90 -11.88
N GLU A 38 -7.45 -15.41 -11.67
CA GLU A 38 -6.30 -16.27 -11.41
C GLU A 38 -5.75 -16.14 -9.99
N VAL A 39 -5.73 -14.92 -9.41
CA VAL A 39 -5.12 -14.69 -8.09
C VAL A 39 -6.12 -15.00 -6.97
N PHE A 40 -7.28 -14.37 -7.00
CA PHE A 40 -8.29 -14.55 -5.94
C PHE A 40 -9.33 -15.63 -6.30
N GLY A 41 -9.71 -15.75 -7.59
CA GLY A 41 -10.79 -16.61 -8.00
C GLY A 41 -12.12 -16.24 -7.32
N PRO A 42 -13.00 -17.20 -7.04
CA PRO A 42 -14.33 -16.95 -6.44
C PRO A 42 -14.27 -16.71 -4.90
N ARG A 43 -13.14 -16.27 -4.38
CA ARG A 43 -12.96 -16.07 -2.94
C ARG A 43 -13.36 -14.64 -2.55
N PRO A 44 -13.97 -14.44 -1.38
CA PRO A 44 -14.29 -13.11 -0.91
C PRO A 44 -13.02 -12.33 -0.59
N VAL A 45 -13.00 -11.06 -1.02
CA VAL A 45 -11.89 -10.14 -0.86
C VAL A 45 -12.39 -8.87 -0.20
N ARG A 46 -11.60 -8.34 0.73
CA ARG A 46 -11.84 -7.06 1.37
C ARG A 46 -10.75 -6.07 1.02
N GLN A 47 -11.16 -4.87 0.60
CA GLN A 47 -10.23 -3.77 0.38
C GLN A 47 -9.96 -3.03 1.68
N TRP A 48 -8.67 -2.81 1.96
CA TRP A 48 -8.17 -1.97 3.02
C TRP A 48 -7.39 -0.81 2.41
N VAL A 49 -7.60 0.38 2.92
CA VAL A 49 -6.85 1.57 2.50
C VAL A 49 -6.13 2.14 3.71
N LEU A 50 -4.82 2.24 3.63
CA LEU A 50 -3.99 2.85 4.66
C LEU A 50 -3.33 4.10 4.10
N SER A 51 -3.68 5.26 4.66
CA SER A 51 -3.05 6.54 4.38
C SER A 51 -2.07 6.92 5.49
N PHE A 52 -1.04 7.66 5.13
CA PHE A 52 -0.03 8.13 6.08
C PHE A 52 -0.16 9.63 6.35
N PRO A 53 0.23 10.11 7.55
CA PRO A 53 0.39 11.54 7.83
C PRO A 53 1.37 12.20 6.86
N TYR A 54 1.19 13.50 6.63
CA TYR A 54 1.98 14.26 5.65
C TYR A 54 3.51 14.09 5.82
N PRO A 55 4.10 14.17 7.04
CA PRO A 55 5.53 13.96 7.21
C PRO A 55 6.02 12.60 6.69
N LEU A 56 5.28 11.52 6.97
CA LEU A 56 5.64 10.19 6.48
C LEU A 56 5.51 10.05 4.96
N ARG A 57 4.54 10.75 4.33
CA ARG A 57 4.45 10.77 2.86
C ARG A 57 5.69 11.38 2.23
N PHE A 58 6.19 12.45 2.83
CA PHE A 58 7.42 13.10 2.40
C PHE A 58 8.64 12.20 2.59
N LEU A 59 8.75 11.57 3.77
CA LEU A 59 9.80 10.59 4.04
C LEU A 59 9.81 9.46 2.98
N PHE A 60 8.66 8.87 2.69
CA PHE A 60 8.57 7.78 1.70
C PHE A 60 8.83 8.22 0.26
N ALA A 61 8.63 9.49 -0.05
CA ALA A 61 8.98 10.04 -1.35
C ALA A 61 10.50 10.23 -1.49
N SER A 62 11.14 10.76 -0.43
CA SER A 62 12.59 10.99 -0.39
C SER A 62 13.40 9.71 -0.14
N LYS A 63 12.84 8.76 0.62
CA LYS A 63 13.47 7.48 0.96
C LYS A 63 12.56 6.29 0.59
N PRO A 64 12.47 5.95 -0.70
CA PRO A 64 11.60 4.86 -1.18
C PRO A 64 11.89 3.49 -0.55
N GLU A 65 13.13 3.28 -0.10
CA GLU A 65 13.56 2.06 0.60
C GLU A 65 12.84 1.84 1.95
N ALA A 66 12.26 2.89 2.54
CA ALA A 66 11.47 2.78 3.76
C ALA A 66 10.12 2.08 3.53
N ILE A 67 9.58 2.15 2.30
CA ILE A 67 8.23 1.66 2.00
C ILE A 67 8.11 0.15 2.19
N GLY A 68 9.10 -0.62 1.73
CA GLY A 68 9.07 -2.09 1.83
C GLY A 68 8.99 -2.61 3.26
N PRO A 69 9.90 -2.21 4.16
CA PRO A 69 9.84 -2.57 5.58
C PRO A 69 8.54 -2.12 6.27
N VAL A 70 8.06 -0.91 5.98
CA VAL A 70 6.78 -0.40 6.52
C VAL A 70 5.62 -1.25 6.04
N LEU A 71 5.57 -1.58 4.75
CA LEU A 71 4.54 -2.48 4.20
C LEU A 71 4.59 -3.84 4.90
N GLY A 72 5.78 -4.39 5.14
CA GLY A 72 5.94 -5.64 5.89
C GLY A 72 5.41 -5.58 7.32
N ILE A 73 5.54 -4.43 8.00
CA ILE A 73 4.93 -4.19 9.33
C ILE A 73 3.41 -4.20 9.23
N VAL A 74 2.86 -3.44 8.28
CA VAL A 74 1.40 -3.36 8.04
C VAL A 74 0.81 -4.74 7.78
N HIS A 75 1.45 -5.51 6.90
CA HIS A 75 0.99 -6.87 6.57
C HIS A 75 1.00 -7.78 7.79
N ARG A 76 2.05 -7.77 8.61
CA ARG A 76 2.11 -8.63 9.81
C ARG A 76 1.03 -8.27 10.84
N VAL A 77 0.76 -6.99 11.05
CA VAL A 77 -0.27 -6.55 12.01
C VAL A 77 -1.66 -6.98 11.52
N ILE A 78 -1.99 -6.73 10.25
CA ILE A 78 -3.29 -7.11 9.70
C ILE A 78 -3.44 -8.64 9.64
N ALA A 79 -2.42 -9.37 9.19
CA ALA A 79 -2.44 -10.83 9.13
C ALA A 79 -2.65 -11.46 10.53
N GLY A 80 -1.94 -10.93 11.54
CA GLY A 80 -2.11 -11.36 12.92
C GLY A 80 -3.54 -11.14 13.43
N TRP A 81 -4.10 -9.96 13.17
CA TRP A 81 -5.49 -9.66 13.52
C TRP A 81 -6.48 -10.60 12.80
N LEU A 82 -6.29 -10.84 11.49
CA LEU A 82 -7.14 -11.77 10.73
C LEU A 82 -7.06 -13.19 11.30
N ALA A 83 -5.87 -13.66 11.67
CA ALA A 83 -5.67 -14.97 12.29
C ALA A 83 -6.44 -15.09 13.61
N ASP A 84 -6.32 -14.08 14.47
CA ASP A 84 -7.04 -14.04 15.75
C ASP A 84 -8.56 -14.03 15.55
N GLN A 85 -9.07 -13.25 14.58
CA GLN A 85 -10.51 -13.22 14.26
C GLN A 85 -11.02 -14.54 13.67
N ALA A 86 -10.17 -15.25 12.94
CA ALA A 86 -10.49 -16.56 12.36
C ALA A 86 -10.36 -17.71 13.37
N GLY A 87 -9.75 -17.46 14.54
CA GLY A 87 -9.42 -18.50 15.51
C GLY A 87 -8.37 -19.48 15.01
N VAL A 88 -7.48 -19.05 14.11
CA VAL A 88 -6.38 -19.87 13.57
C VAL A 88 -5.08 -19.43 14.24
N PRO A 89 -4.25 -20.35 14.74
CA PRO A 89 -2.96 -20.01 15.31
C PRO A 89 -2.10 -19.23 14.30
N ARG A 90 -1.41 -18.18 14.77
CA ARG A 90 -0.67 -17.26 13.89
C ARG A 90 0.49 -17.91 13.14
N ASP A 91 1.07 -18.96 13.68
CA ASP A 91 2.16 -19.76 13.10
C ASP A 91 1.69 -20.64 11.94
N THR A 92 0.42 -21.07 11.96
CA THR A 92 -0.19 -21.87 10.90
C THR A 92 -1.12 -21.06 9.98
N ALA A 93 -1.35 -19.79 10.30
CA ALA A 93 -2.24 -18.92 9.55
C ALA A 93 -1.62 -18.47 8.21
N GLN A 94 -2.31 -18.75 7.11
CA GLN A 94 -1.93 -18.34 5.76
C GLN A 94 -2.91 -17.29 5.25
N CYS A 95 -2.42 -16.05 5.08
CA CYS A 95 -3.17 -14.93 4.55
C CYS A 95 -2.75 -14.60 3.12
N GLY A 96 -3.70 -14.19 2.28
CA GLY A 96 -3.43 -13.70 0.92
C GLY A 96 -3.70 -12.20 0.81
N VAL A 97 -2.77 -11.46 0.24
CA VAL A 97 -2.91 -10.02 0.01
C VAL A 97 -2.24 -9.59 -1.29
N VAL A 98 -2.88 -8.66 -1.99
CA VAL A 98 -2.26 -7.89 -3.08
C VAL A 98 -2.28 -6.43 -2.69
N THR A 99 -1.13 -5.77 -2.71
CA THR A 99 -1.00 -4.35 -2.36
C THR A 99 -0.60 -3.52 -3.56
N LEU A 100 -1.36 -2.46 -3.79
CA LEU A 100 -1.08 -1.41 -4.76
C LEU A 100 -0.62 -0.17 -4.01
N ILE A 101 0.63 0.24 -4.25
CA ILE A 101 1.21 1.45 -3.65
C ILE A 101 0.91 2.62 -4.58
N GLN A 102 0.01 3.51 -4.14
CA GLN A 102 -0.26 4.76 -4.84
C GLN A 102 0.58 5.90 -4.25
N ARG A 103 1.20 6.70 -5.11
CA ARG A 103 2.09 7.79 -4.69
C ARG A 103 1.42 9.15 -4.70
N PHE A 104 0.37 9.31 -5.50
CA PHE A 104 -0.30 10.58 -5.72
C PHE A 104 -1.80 10.47 -5.46
N GLY A 105 -2.39 11.54 -4.99
CA GLY A 105 -3.84 11.72 -4.93
C GLY A 105 -4.45 12.12 -6.28
N SER A 106 -5.76 12.31 -6.31
CA SER A 106 -6.50 12.70 -7.52
C SER A 106 -6.04 14.04 -8.10
N ALA A 107 -5.56 14.95 -7.27
CA ALA A 107 -5.01 16.25 -7.67
C ALA A 107 -3.51 16.20 -7.97
N LEU A 108 -2.93 15.01 -8.16
CA LEU A 108 -1.49 14.77 -8.36
C LEU A 108 -0.60 15.26 -7.19
N ASN A 109 -1.20 15.62 -6.06
CA ASN A 109 -0.47 15.92 -4.84
C ASN A 109 0.14 14.66 -4.23
N LEU A 110 1.26 14.82 -3.54
CA LEU A 110 1.94 13.74 -2.84
C LEU A 110 1.01 13.12 -1.78
N ASN A 111 0.61 11.89 -2.02
CA ASN A 111 -0.28 11.14 -1.15
C ASN A 111 0.03 9.66 -1.23
N ILE A 112 1.14 9.26 -0.59
CA ILE A 112 1.50 7.85 -0.54
C ILE A 112 0.52 7.12 0.36
N HIS A 113 -0.12 6.10 -0.19
CA HIS A 113 -1.08 5.26 0.51
C HIS A 113 -1.12 3.86 -0.10
N PHE A 114 -1.56 2.90 0.68
CA PHE A 114 -1.65 1.50 0.28
C PHE A 114 -3.10 1.10 0.05
N HIS A 115 -3.41 0.62 -1.15
CA HIS A 115 -4.63 -0.14 -1.41
C HIS A 115 -4.30 -1.62 -1.31
N MET A 116 -4.86 -2.31 -0.34
CA MET A 116 -4.59 -3.71 -0.07
C MET A 116 -5.87 -4.52 -0.27
N LEU A 117 -5.80 -5.51 -1.13
CA LEU A 117 -6.86 -6.48 -1.36
C LEU A 117 -6.51 -7.75 -0.57
N TRP A 118 -7.15 -7.94 0.55
CA TRP A 118 -6.97 -9.11 1.41
C TRP A 118 -8.06 -10.14 1.14
N LEU A 119 -7.70 -11.42 1.16
CA LEU A 119 -8.70 -12.48 1.33
C LEU A 119 -9.50 -12.20 2.60
N ASP A 120 -10.83 -12.32 2.53
CA ASP A 120 -11.71 -12.10 3.66
C ASP A 120 -11.77 -13.33 4.59
N GLY A 121 -10.61 -13.75 5.00
CA GLY A 121 -10.40 -14.93 5.82
C GLY A 121 -8.96 -15.41 5.80
N VAL A 122 -8.73 -16.52 6.48
CA VAL A 122 -7.41 -17.14 6.69
C VAL A 122 -7.49 -18.61 6.34
N TYR A 123 -6.50 -19.13 5.64
CA TYR A 123 -6.29 -20.56 5.50
C TYR A 123 -5.42 -21.08 6.64
N GLU A 124 -5.74 -22.26 7.14
CA GLU A 124 -4.86 -22.99 8.05
C GLU A 124 -3.87 -23.83 7.22
N ASP A 125 -2.59 -23.76 7.57
CA ASP A 125 -1.58 -24.62 6.94
C ASP A 125 -1.89 -26.10 7.26
N THR A 126 -2.03 -26.89 6.22
CA THR A 126 -2.32 -28.32 6.31
C THR A 126 -1.16 -29.19 5.84
N THR A 127 0.06 -28.62 5.75
CA THR A 127 1.25 -29.32 5.24
C THR A 127 1.53 -30.60 6.03
N GLU A 128 1.30 -30.59 7.35
CA GLU A 128 1.44 -31.76 8.21
C GLU A 128 0.25 -32.74 8.09
N ARG A 129 -0.83 -32.36 7.40
CA ARG A 129 -2.05 -33.14 7.23
C ARG A 129 -2.52 -33.12 5.76
N PRO A 130 -1.74 -33.72 4.84
CA PRO A 130 -1.97 -33.55 3.38
C PRO A 130 -3.30 -34.11 2.89
N GLN A 131 -3.98 -34.95 3.68
CA GLN A 131 -5.30 -35.48 3.36
C GLN A 131 -6.44 -34.45 3.61
N ARG A 132 -6.17 -33.38 4.36
CA ARG A 132 -7.14 -32.33 4.68
C ARG A 132 -7.07 -31.22 3.63
N LYS A 133 -8.18 -30.96 2.94
CA LYS A 133 -8.25 -29.84 1.99
C LYS A 133 -8.14 -28.51 2.73
N PRO A 134 -7.35 -27.54 2.26
CA PRO A 134 -7.30 -26.22 2.84
C PRO A 134 -8.69 -25.58 2.87
N ARG A 135 -9.09 -25.04 4.01
CA ARG A 135 -10.37 -24.38 4.20
C ARG A 135 -10.16 -22.92 4.55
N LEU A 136 -10.91 -22.02 3.90
CA LEU A 136 -10.95 -20.62 4.25
C LEU A 136 -11.81 -20.43 5.52
N HIS A 137 -11.19 -19.92 6.58
CA HIS A 137 -11.86 -19.48 7.80
C HIS A 137 -12.22 -18.01 7.62
N HIS A 138 -13.51 -17.71 7.40
CA HIS A 138 -13.99 -16.36 7.16
C HIS A 138 -13.85 -15.48 8.39
N THR A 139 -13.54 -14.19 8.18
CA THR A 139 -13.50 -13.18 9.22
C THR A 139 -14.65 -12.19 9.09
N ARG A 140 -15.11 -11.66 10.22
CA ARG A 140 -16.10 -10.58 10.22
C ARG A 140 -15.42 -9.24 9.83
N ALA A 141 -16.23 -8.32 9.33
CA ALA A 141 -15.75 -6.96 9.11
C ALA A 141 -15.30 -6.34 10.44
N PRO A 142 -14.15 -5.64 10.47
CA PRO A 142 -13.70 -4.98 11.68
C PRO A 142 -14.67 -3.86 12.06
N THR A 143 -14.89 -3.71 13.36
CA THR A 143 -15.58 -2.54 13.92
C THR A 143 -14.70 -1.29 13.85
N SER A 144 -15.30 -0.09 14.01
CA SER A 144 -14.52 1.15 14.07
C SER A 144 -13.49 1.15 15.20
N ALA A 145 -13.82 0.56 16.36
CA ALA A 145 -12.89 0.43 17.48
C ALA A 145 -11.70 -0.46 17.12
N GLN A 146 -11.95 -1.60 16.47
CA GLN A 146 -10.88 -2.50 16.00
C GLN A 146 -10.00 -1.85 14.92
N LEU A 147 -10.58 -1.04 14.03
CA LEU A 147 -9.81 -0.28 13.05
C LEU A 147 -8.90 0.75 13.72
N THR A 148 -9.40 1.44 14.75
CA THR A 148 -8.60 2.39 15.53
C THR A 148 -7.44 1.69 16.24
N GLU A 149 -7.69 0.55 16.87
CA GLU A 149 -6.66 -0.24 17.55
C GLU A 149 -5.59 -0.75 16.56
N LEU A 150 -6.02 -1.26 15.40
CA LEU A 150 -5.11 -1.67 14.33
C LEU A 150 -4.26 -0.49 13.82
N ALA A 151 -4.87 0.66 13.59
CA ALA A 151 -4.17 1.86 13.13
C ALA A 151 -3.11 2.31 14.15
N ASN A 152 -3.46 2.32 15.45
CA ASN A 152 -2.54 2.65 16.54
C ASN A 152 -1.38 1.63 16.62
N THR A 153 -1.68 0.34 16.52
CA THR A 153 -0.66 -0.72 16.53
C THR A 153 0.29 -0.58 15.34
N ILE A 154 -0.23 -0.32 14.14
CA ILE A 154 0.58 -0.08 12.94
C ILE A 154 1.44 1.16 13.14
N ALA A 155 0.85 2.28 13.59
CA ALA A 155 1.57 3.53 13.82
C ALA A 155 2.73 3.33 14.80
N HIS A 156 2.49 2.69 15.95
CA HIS A 156 3.52 2.40 16.95
C HIS A 156 4.68 1.59 16.35
N HIS A 157 4.38 0.50 15.64
CA HIS A 157 5.43 -0.34 15.04
C HIS A 157 6.18 0.37 13.92
N VAL A 158 5.49 1.17 13.11
CA VAL A 158 6.11 1.96 12.03
C VAL A 158 7.02 3.03 12.61
N CYS A 159 6.54 3.86 13.55
CA CYS A 159 7.34 4.89 14.20
C CYS A 159 8.59 4.29 14.86
N ARG A 160 8.43 3.24 15.65
CA ARG A 160 9.56 2.54 16.28
C ARG A 160 10.57 1.99 15.26
N HIS A 161 10.12 1.49 14.11
CA HIS A 161 11.01 1.04 13.05
C HIS A 161 11.77 2.21 12.43
N LEU A 162 11.09 3.30 12.11
CA LEU A 162 11.69 4.46 11.47
C LEU A 162 12.66 5.20 12.42
N SER A 163 12.33 5.30 13.71
CA SER A 163 13.25 5.86 14.75
C SER A 163 14.52 5.02 14.88
N ARG A 164 14.42 3.69 14.87
CA ARG A 164 15.60 2.80 14.89
C ARG A 164 16.50 2.96 13.66
N ARG A 165 15.94 3.44 12.55
CA ARG A 165 16.69 3.76 11.33
C ARG A 165 17.26 5.18 11.34
N GLY A 166 16.98 5.98 12.37
CA GLY A 166 17.36 7.37 12.44
C GLY A 166 16.62 8.27 11.44
N TRP A 167 15.43 7.86 10.98
CA TRP A 167 14.61 8.65 10.06
C TRP A 167 13.53 9.46 10.75
N LEU A 168 13.26 9.18 12.02
CA LEU A 168 12.37 9.94 12.90
C LEU A 168 13.09 10.27 14.18
N GLU A 169 12.94 11.51 14.64
CA GLU A 169 13.41 12.00 15.94
C GLU A 169 12.21 12.39 16.79
N GLY A 170 12.27 12.14 18.09
CA GLY A 170 11.23 12.46 19.07
C GLY A 170 10.69 11.25 19.82
N GLU A 171 10.16 11.50 21.00
CA GLU A 171 9.42 10.51 21.80
C GLU A 171 7.96 10.39 21.29
N ASP A 172 7.28 9.31 21.66
CA ASP A 172 6.04 8.81 21.07
C ASP A 172 4.89 9.81 20.77
N GLU A 173 4.86 10.99 21.40
CA GLU A 173 3.82 12.01 21.16
C GLU A 173 4.25 13.15 20.23
N SER A 174 5.55 13.29 19.90
CA SER A 174 6.10 14.38 19.09
C SER A 174 7.15 13.86 18.13
N VAL A 175 6.74 13.08 17.14
CA VAL A 175 7.67 12.49 16.17
C VAL A 175 7.92 13.47 15.02
N PHE A 176 9.14 13.91 14.84
CA PHE A 176 9.59 14.75 13.72
C PHE A 176 10.48 13.95 12.78
N LEU A 177 10.53 14.36 11.51
CA LEU A 177 11.54 13.83 10.58
C LEU A 177 12.92 14.30 11.02
N SER A 178 13.90 13.38 11.06
CA SER A 178 15.29 13.77 11.34
C SER A 178 15.87 14.57 10.18
N ASP A 179 16.72 15.55 10.48
CA ASP A 179 17.40 16.38 9.47
C ASP A 179 18.20 15.54 8.46
N SER A 180 18.71 14.38 8.90
CA SER A 180 19.42 13.44 8.03
C SER A 180 18.50 12.77 6.97
N ALA A 181 17.19 12.79 7.16
CA ALA A 181 16.24 12.23 6.20
C ALA A 181 15.99 13.13 4.99
N GLY A 182 16.34 14.43 5.09
CA GLY A 182 16.14 15.43 4.03
C GLY A 182 17.39 15.86 3.26
N SER A 183 18.59 15.41 3.64
CA SER A 183 19.84 16.04 3.18
C SER A 183 20.45 15.46 1.90
N ASP A 184 19.83 14.49 1.22
CA ASP A 184 20.48 13.79 0.12
C ASP A 184 19.86 13.99 -1.28
N ASP A 185 18.90 14.93 -1.43
CA ASP A 185 18.35 15.22 -2.76
C ASP A 185 18.10 16.71 -2.97
N GLY A 186 18.66 17.24 -4.04
CA GLY A 186 18.62 18.63 -4.53
C GLY A 186 17.25 19.29 -4.69
N MET A 187 16.38 19.18 -3.70
CA MET A 187 15.08 19.83 -3.59
C MET A 187 15.13 21.15 -2.80
N ASP A 188 16.31 21.76 -2.66
CA ASP A 188 16.48 23.07 -2.00
C ASP A 188 15.83 24.25 -2.75
N GLY A 189 15.16 23.97 -3.88
CA GLY A 189 14.54 24.98 -4.75
C GLY A 189 13.05 25.23 -4.55
N LEU A 190 12.33 24.50 -3.68
CA LEU A 190 10.88 24.66 -3.47
C LEU A 190 10.53 25.19 -2.08
N ARG A 191 11.24 26.22 -1.62
CA ARG A 191 10.69 27.08 -0.57
C ARG A 191 9.71 28.05 -1.24
N MET A 192 8.45 27.74 -1.15
CA MET A 192 7.40 28.71 -1.46
C MET A 192 7.42 29.79 -0.38
N SER A 193 7.82 30.98 -0.79
CA SER A 193 7.57 32.23 -0.04
C SER A 193 6.07 32.41 0.14
N SER A 194 5.69 32.83 1.30
CA SER A 194 4.34 33.22 1.76
C SER A 194 3.63 34.14 0.81
#